data_7c566cddccd36cbf1b0734fe18e7e66f
#
_entry.id   7c566cddccd36cbf1b0734fe18e7e66f
#
_cell.length_a   1.000
_cell.length_b   1.000
_cell.length_c   1.000
_cell.angle_alpha   90.00
_cell.angle_beta   90.00
_cell.angle_gamma   90.00
#
_symmetry.space_group_name_H-M   'P 1'
#
loop_
_entity.id
_entity.type
_entity.pdbx_description
1 polymer ?
#
loop_
_entity_poly.entity_id
_entity_poly.type
_entity_poly.pdbx_seq_one_letter_code
_entity_poly.pdbx_strand_id
1 'polypeptide(L)'
;MVLFATMIVVVGCDNNGAQQNRIERILANMHDATTNQVMVISHRGDWRNYPENSILAIESVIAMGVDMVEIDIALTKDSVLVLSHDRSIDRCTTGRGRVDEFTYEELQKFYLKSAHGARSSFDLKIPTLREALEVCKDKVMVNIDKGYDYYDMVLALTEELGVSNQVLIKGGKPLAVV
;
A
#
# COMPACT_ATOMS: atom_id res chain seq x y z
N MET A 1 53.70 -24.72 22.93
CA MET A 1 52.60 -24.81 21.99
C MET A 1 51.43 -24.01 22.58
N VAL A 2 51.29 -22.73 22.11
CA VAL A 2 50.28 -21.83 22.64
C VAL A 2 49.12 -21.80 21.65
N LEU A 3 47.95 -22.29 22.09
CA LEU A 3 46.70 -22.22 21.30
C LEU A 3 46.12 -20.79 21.41
N PHE A 4 46.04 -20.10 20.31
CA PHE A 4 45.22 -18.88 20.16
C PHE A 4 43.78 -19.27 19.81
N ALA A 5 42.85 -19.04 20.73
CA ALA A 5 41.43 -19.18 20.47
C ALA A 5 40.94 -17.88 19.82
N THR A 6 40.57 -17.95 18.54
CA THR A 6 39.96 -16.80 17.82
C THR A 6 38.49 -16.76 18.19
N MET A 7 38.09 -15.74 18.94
CA MET A 7 36.71 -15.47 19.31
C MET A 7 36.02 -14.75 18.11
N ILE A 8 35.16 -15.44 17.40
CA ILE A 8 34.31 -14.81 16.34
C ILE A 8 33.12 -14.18 17.06
N VAL A 9 33.11 -12.86 17.12
CA VAL A 9 31.93 -12.08 17.55
C VAL A 9 31.00 -11.98 16.34
N VAL A 10 29.92 -12.75 16.33
CA VAL A 10 28.83 -12.58 15.38
C VAL A 10 27.98 -11.41 15.87
N VAL A 11 28.13 -10.24 15.25
CA VAL A 11 27.21 -9.12 15.47
C VAL A 11 25.94 -9.46 14.70
N GLY A 12 24.93 -9.92 15.41
CA GLY A 12 23.57 -10.07 14.86
C GLY A 12 23.03 -8.67 14.55
N CYS A 13 22.82 -8.37 13.27
CA CYS A 13 22.06 -7.20 12.89
C CYS A 13 20.58 -7.47 13.18
N ASP A 14 20.04 -6.84 14.21
CA ASP A 14 18.60 -6.82 14.48
C ASP A 14 17.90 -6.01 13.37
N ASN A 15 17.40 -6.72 12.35
CA ASN A 15 16.67 -6.09 11.25
C ASN A 15 15.35 -5.38 11.68
N ASN A 16 14.81 -5.71 12.84
CA ASN A 16 13.60 -5.10 13.38
C ASN A 16 13.80 -3.61 13.79
N GLY A 17 14.95 -3.28 14.38
CA GLY A 17 15.24 -1.90 14.77
C GLY A 17 15.46 -0.95 13.59
N ALA A 18 16.05 -1.42 12.49
CA ALA A 18 16.29 -0.60 11.30
C ALA A 18 15.01 -0.29 10.51
N GLN A 19 14.00 -1.17 10.58
CA GLN A 19 12.75 -1.02 9.84
C GLN A 19 11.74 -0.11 10.56
N GLN A 20 11.66 -0.19 11.87
CA GLN A 20 10.87 0.72 12.72
C GLN A 20 11.41 2.16 12.60
N ASN A 21 12.71 2.33 12.49
CA ASN A 21 13.41 3.60 12.26
C ASN A 21 13.08 4.24 10.90
N ARG A 22 12.57 3.49 9.91
CA ARG A 22 12.25 4.04 8.59
C ARG A 22 10.98 4.89 8.59
N ILE A 23 9.88 4.42 9.15
CA ILE A 23 8.62 5.18 9.23
C ILE A 23 8.82 6.44 10.08
N GLU A 24 9.48 6.32 11.24
CA GLU A 24 9.81 7.47 12.09
C GLU A 24 10.65 8.52 11.34
N ARG A 25 11.63 8.08 10.56
CA ARG A 25 12.47 8.98 9.76
C ARG A 25 11.66 9.69 8.67
N ILE A 26 10.76 8.99 7.97
CA ILE A 26 9.89 9.59 6.94
C ILE A 26 8.97 10.61 7.59
N LEU A 27 8.36 10.29 8.72
CA LEU A 27 7.49 11.21 9.48
C LEU A 27 8.26 12.43 9.97
N ALA A 28 9.46 12.25 10.51
CA ALA A 28 10.31 13.36 10.94
C ALA A 28 10.60 14.32 9.78
N ASN A 29 10.99 13.79 8.60
CA ASN A 29 11.21 14.61 7.41
C ASN A 29 9.95 15.33 6.92
N MET A 30 8.79 14.67 7.00
CA MET A 30 7.51 15.23 6.58
C MET A 30 7.07 16.42 7.46
N HIS A 31 7.45 16.42 8.74
CA HIS A 31 7.16 17.48 9.69
C HIS A 31 8.26 18.54 9.83
N ASP A 32 9.41 18.34 9.22
CA ASP A 32 10.53 19.29 9.26
C ASP A 32 10.44 20.27 8.10
N ALA A 33 9.95 21.49 8.37
CA ALA A 33 9.86 22.56 7.39
C ALA A 33 11.22 23.07 6.87
N THR A 34 12.32 22.66 7.51
CA THR A 34 13.70 23.06 7.13
C THR A 34 14.43 22.01 6.31
N THR A 35 13.85 20.82 6.16
CA THR A 35 14.48 19.72 5.39
C THR A 35 14.60 20.07 3.92
N ASN A 36 15.73 19.69 3.32
CA ASN A 36 15.94 19.72 1.87
C ASN A 36 15.68 18.36 1.21
N GLN A 37 15.16 17.38 1.96
CA GLN A 37 14.88 16.06 1.42
C GLN A 37 13.56 16.08 0.65
N VAL A 38 13.58 15.50 -0.54
CA VAL A 38 12.39 15.32 -1.38
C VAL A 38 11.73 14.00 -1.02
N MET A 39 10.44 14.04 -0.66
CA MET A 39 9.64 12.86 -0.43
C MET A 39 9.19 12.26 -1.77
N VAL A 40 9.47 10.98 -1.97
CA VAL A 40 9.09 10.25 -3.19
C VAL A 40 7.80 9.47 -2.93
N ILE A 41 6.74 9.84 -3.65
CA ILE A 41 5.42 9.18 -3.56
C ILE A 41 5.14 8.45 -4.86
N SER A 42 4.89 7.15 -4.77
CA SER A 42 4.51 6.34 -5.93
C SER A 42 2.99 6.28 -6.07
N HIS A 43 2.46 6.68 -7.21
CA HIS A 43 1.04 6.68 -7.54
C HIS A 43 0.60 5.28 -7.99
N ARG A 44 -0.31 4.63 -7.25
CA ARG A 44 -0.82 3.27 -7.48
C ARG A 44 0.24 2.17 -7.54
N GLY A 45 1.36 2.37 -6.84
CA GLY A 45 2.52 1.48 -6.90
C GLY A 45 3.30 1.59 -8.22
N ASP A 46 4.04 0.55 -8.59
CA ASP A 46 4.82 0.47 -9.83
C ASP A 46 3.93 0.03 -11.02
N TRP A 47 2.98 0.88 -11.39
CA TRP A 47 2.01 0.60 -12.46
C TRP A 47 2.62 0.46 -13.86
N ARG A 48 3.89 0.79 -14.03
CA ARG A 48 4.59 0.64 -15.32
C ARG A 48 5.01 -0.80 -15.57
N ASN A 49 5.40 -1.51 -14.52
CA ASN A 49 5.89 -2.87 -14.59
C ASN A 49 4.82 -3.91 -14.18
N TYR A 50 3.87 -3.50 -13.32
CA TYR A 50 2.82 -4.36 -12.78
C TYR A 50 1.44 -3.72 -12.94
N PRO A 51 0.34 -4.46 -12.81
CA PRO A 51 -0.99 -3.87 -12.71
C PRO A 51 -1.07 -2.84 -11.57
N GLU A 52 -1.66 -1.67 -11.85
CA GLU A 52 -1.87 -0.64 -10.83
C GLU A 52 -2.68 -1.17 -9.65
N ASN A 53 -2.44 -0.64 -8.45
CA ASN A 53 -3.15 -1.07 -7.23
C ASN A 53 -3.05 -2.59 -6.96
N SER A 54 -1.98 -3.25 -7.38
CA SER A 54 -1.71 -4.66 -7.08
C SER A 54 -0.65 -4.81 -6.00
N ILE A 55 -0.64 -5.94 -5.33
CA ILE A 55 0.37 -6.26 -4.31
C ILE A 55 1.78 -6.22 -4.91
N LEU A 56 2.01 -6.79 -6.10
CA LEU A 56 3.32 -6.75 -6.74
C LEU A 56 3.77 -5.32 -7.09
N ALA A 57 2.84 -4.43 -7.48
CA ALA A 57 3.17 -3.03 -7.71
C ALA A 57 3.61 -2.31 -6.43
N ILE A 58 2.99 -2.65 -5.29
CA ILE A 58 3.34 -2.12 -3.96
C ILE A 58 4.70 -2.68 -3.52
N GLU A 59 4.92 -3.97 -3.60
CA GLU A 59 6.19 -4.61 -3.24
C GLU A 59 7.36 -4.07 -4.07
N SER A 60 7.14 -3.83 -5.36
CA SER A 60 8.15 -3.24 -6.24
C SER A 60 8.61 -1.87 -5.76
N VAL A 61 7.70 -0.95 -5.43
CA VAL A 61 8.07 0.40 -4.96
C VAL A 61 8.66 0.37 -3.55
N ILE A 62 8.27 -0.56 -2.70
CA ILE A 62 8.93 -0.79 -1.41
C ILE A 62 10.40 -1.18 -1.63
N ALA A 63 10.66 -2.10 -2.57
CA ALA A 63 12.02 -2.52 -2.92
C ALA A 63 12.84 -1.39 -3.55
N MET A 64 12.21 -0.47 -4.29
CA MET A 64 12.85 0.74 -4.82
C MET A 64 13.18 1.77 -3.72
N GLY A 65 12.62 1.65 -2.54
CA GLY A 65 12.88 2.53 -1.42
C GLY A 65 12.10 3.84 -1.44
N VAL A 66 10.92 3.91 -2.06
CA VAL A 66 10.05 5.09 -2.02
C VAL A 66 9.57 5.37 -0.59
N ASP A 67 9.29 6.63 -0.27
CA ASP A 67 8.87 7.03 1.07
C ASP A 67 7.38 6.75 1.31
N MET A 68 6.56 6.84 0.27
CA MET A 68 5.12 6.64 0.37
C MET A 68 4.58 5.97 -0.90
N VAL A 69 3.63 5.06 -0.75
CA VAL A 69 2.80 4.57 -1.85
C VAL A 69 1.39 5.14 -1.72
N GLU A 70 0.87 5.65 -2.82
CA GLU A 70 -0.53 6.03 -2.92
C GLU A 70 -1.32 4.87 -3.52
N ILE A 71 -2.49 4.60 -2.94
CA ILE A 71 -3.42 3.55 -3.38
C ILE A 71 -4.85 4.07 -3.36
N ASP A 72 -5.67 3.58 -4.28
CA ASP A 72 -7.08 3.91 -4.36
C ASP A 72 -7.94 2.80 -3.78
N ILE A 73 -9.03 3.15 -3.09
CA ILE A 73 -9.95 2.16 -2.54
C ILE A 73 -11.37 2.30 -3.07
N ALA A 74 -12.09 1.18 -3.05
CA ALA A 74 -13.51 1.08 -3.32
C ALA A 74 -14.16 0.03 -2.41
N LEU A 75 -15.48 0.12 -2.22
CA LEU A 75 -16.24 -0.79 -1.39
C LEU A 75 -17.01 -1.79 -2.27
N THR A 76 -16.91 -3.08 -1.96
CA THR A 76 -17.69 -4.14 -2.58
C THR A 76 -19.11 -4.19 -2.04
N LYS A 77 -19.98 -4.96 -2.71
CA LYS A 77 -21.36 -5.21 -2.29
C LYS A 77 -21.48 -5.81 -0.88
N ASP A 78 -20.54 -6.64 -0.49
CA ASP A 78 -20.45 -7.30 0.82
C ASP A 78 -19.55 -6.54 1.81
N SER A 79 -19.34 -5.24 1.55
CA SER A 79 -18.63 -4.32 2.46
C SER A 79 -17.15 -4.67 2.70
N VAL A 80 -16.45 -5.20 1.70
CA VAL A 80 -15.00 -5.38 1.74
C VAL A 80 -14.32 -4.20 1.05
N LEU A 81 -13.34 -3.57 1.69
CA LEU A 81 -12.49 -2.55 1.08
C LEU A 81 -11.45 -3.22 0.18
N VAL A 82 -11.48 -2.89 -1.11
CA VAL A 82 -10.58 -3.42 -2.14
C VAL A 82 -9.81 -2.29 -2.82
N LEU A 83 -8.67 -2.61 -3.45
CA LEU A 83 -7.93 -1.63 -4.21
C LEU A 83 -8.54 -1.45 -5.60
N SER A 84 -9.06 -0.26 -5.90
CA SER A 84 -9.60 0.10 -7.20
C SER A 84 -9.70 1.60 -7.39
N HIS A 85 -9.14 2.11 -8.49
CA HIS A 85 -9.25 3.53 -8.82
C HIS A 85 -10.63 3.87 -9.39
N ASP A 86 -11.09 3.11 -10.39
CA ASP A 86 -12.35 3.39 -11.08
C ASP A 86 -13.53 2.80 -10.31
N ARG A 87 -14.71 3.36 -10.49
CA ARG A 87 -15.95 2.77 -9.99
C ARG A 87 -16.31 1.47 -10.69
N SER A 88 -15.83 1.27 -11.94
CA SER A 88 -15.99 0.03 -12.70
C SER A 88 -14.67 -0.74 -12.79
N ILE A 89 -14.76 -2.06 -12.91
CA ILE A 89 -13.61 -2.95 -13.05
C ILE A 89 -13.14 -3.10 -14.51
N ASP A 90 -13.80 -2.46 -15.47
CA ASP A 90 -13.65 -2.70 -16.91
C ASP A 90 -12.25 -2.41 -17.44
N ARG A 91 -11.63 -1.29 -16.99
CA ARG A 91 -10.31 -0.88 -17.44
C ARG A 91 -9.21 -1.76 -16.85
N CYS A 92 -9.29 -2.00 -15.54
CA CYS A 92 -8.20 -2.60 -14.77
C CYS A 92 -8.27 -4.12 -14.66
N THR A 93 -9.41 -4.76 -15.08
CA THR A 93 -9.59 -6.21 -14.97
C THR A 93 -10.12 -6.83 -16.25
N THR A 94 -10.16 -8.16 -16.28
CA THR A 94 -10.80 -8.94 -17.34
C THR A 94 -12.34 -8.96 -17.23
N GLY A 95 -12.91 -8.48 -16.13
CA GLY A 95 -14.34 -8.37 -15.88
C GLY A 95 -14.94 -7.06 -16.41
N ARG A 96 -16.25 -6.90 -16.21
CA ARG A 96 -17.02 -5.69 -16.49
C ARG A 96 -18.08 -5.48 -15.44
N GLY A 97 -18.38 -4.23 -15.11
CA GLY A 97 -19.39 -3.82 -14.15
C GLY A 97 -18.79 -2.96 -13.03
N ARG A 98 -19.62 -2.56 -12.06
CA ARG A 98 -19.19 -1.70 -10.96
C ARG A 98 -18.67 -2.53 -9.79
N VAL A 99 -17.68 -2.01 -9.06
CA VAL A 99 -17.12 -2.67 -7.87
C VAL A 99 -18.22 -2.99 -6.84
N ASP A 100 -19.14 -2.05 -6.60
CA ASP A 100 -20.21 -2.14 -5.61
C ASP A 100 -21.37 -3.09 -6.01
N GLU A 101 -21.34 -3.65 -7.21
CA GLU A 101 -22.27 -4.68 -7.67
C GLU A 101 -21.79 -6.10 -7.37
N PHE A 102 -20.52 -6.31 -7.06
CA PHE A 102 -19.88 -7.59 -6.80
C PHE A 102 -19.54 -7.79 -5.33
N THR A 103 -19.66 -9.03 -4.86
CA THR A 103 -18.98 -9.46 -3.63
C THR A 103 -17.48 -9.58 -3.88
N TYR A 104 -16.67 -9.59 -2.80
CA TYR A 104 -15.23 -9.81 -2.94
C TYR A 104 -14.93 -11.15 -3.62
N GLU A 105 -15.65 -12.23 -3.28
CA GLU A 105 -15.50 -13.55 -3.91
C GLU A 105 -15.77 -13.51 -5.41
N GLU A 106 -16.79 -12.76 -5.84
CA GLU A 106 -17.11 -12.60 -7.25
C GLU A 106 -16.00 -11.83 -8.00
N LEU A 107 -15.42 -10.80 -7.39
CA LEU A 107 -14.28 -10.06 -7.96
C LEU A 107 -13.05 -10.96 -8.16
N GLN A 108 -12.84 -11.97 -7.32
CA GLN A 108 -11.72 -12.90 -7.44
C GLN A 108 -11.79 -13.80 -8.69
N LYS A 109 -12.91 -13.80 -9.43
CA LYS A 109 -13.00 -14.48 -10.74
C LYS A 109 -12.27 -13.72 -11.86
N PHE A 110 -12.03 -12.43 -11.70
CA PHE A 110 -11.39 -11.57 -12.70
C PHE A 110 -9.90 -11.38 -12.41
N TYR A 111 -9.11 -11.18 -13.46
CA TYR A 111 -7.67 -10.92 -13.38
C TYR A 111 -7.38 -9.44 -13.65
N LEU A 112 -6.37 -8.91 -12.98
CA LEU A 112 -5.89 -7.56 -13.23
C LEU A 112 -5.23 -7.47 -14.61
N LYS A 113 -5.41 -6.33 -15.26
CA LYS A 113 -4.73 -5.93 -16.49
C LYS A 113 -3.62 -4.91 -16.18
N SER A 114 -2.64 -4.80 -17.07
CA SER A 114 -1.67 -3.71 -17.01
C SER A 114 -2.37 -2.34 -17.13
N ALA A 115 -1.71 -1.27 -16.70
CA ALA A 115 -2.25 0.09 -16.71
C ALA A 115 -2.74 0.55 -18.10
N HIS A 116 -2.22 -0.02 -19.17
CA HIS A 116 -2.63 0.26 -20.56
C HIS A 116 -3.82 -0.60 -21.02
N GLY A 117 -4.45 -1.38 -20.13
CA GLY A 117 -5.60 -2.22 -20.45
C GLY A 117 -5.25 -3.53 -21.17
N ALA A 118 -3.98 -3.80 -21.44
CA ALA A 118 -3.55 -5.07 -21.99
C ALA A 118 -3.63 -6.18 -20.90
N ARG A 119 -3.83 -7.43 -21.34
CA ARG A 119 -3.77 -8.56 -20.41
C ARG A 119 -2.38 -8.60 -19.76
N SER A 120 -2.33 -8.62 -18.45
CA SER A 120 -1.09 -8.79 -17.70
C SER A 120 -0.53 -10.19 -17.91
N SER A 121 0.80 -10.33 -17.92
CA SER A 121 1.48 -11.63 -17.84
C SER A 121 1.37 -12.24 -16.42
N PHE A 122 0.87 -11.46 -15.45
CA PHE A 122 0.69 -11.90 -14.07
C PHE A 122 -0.79 -12.25 -13.82
N ASP A 123 -1.04 -13.41 -13.27
CA ASP A 123 -2.40 -13.85 -12.88
C ASP A 123 -2.80 -13.26 -11.51
N LEU A 124 -2.80 -11.91 -11.44
CA LEU A 124 -3.11 -11.17 -10.22
C LEU A 124 -4.60 -10.88 -10.11
N LYS A 125 -5.06 -10.80 -8.88
CA LYS A 125 -6.44 -10.47 -8.49
C LYS A 125 -6.50 -9.10 -7.84
N ILE A 126 -7.72 -8.53 -7.74
CA ILE A 126 -7.96 -7.31 -6.97
C ILE A 126 -7.66 -7.63 -5.50
N PRO A 127 -6.69 -6.95 -4.85
CA PRO A 127 -6.41 -7.16 -3.45
C PRO A 127 -7.35 -6.36 -2.55
N THR A 128 -7.48 -6.79 -1.30
CA THR A 128 -8.12 -6.03 -0.23
C THR A 128 -7.19 -4.92 0.28
N LEU A 129 -7.77 -3.88 0.92
CA LEU A 129 -6.99 -2.89 1.66
C LEU A 129 -6.18 -3.54 2.79
N ARG A 130 -6.71 -4.57 3.45
CA ARG A 130 -6.00 -5.34 4.48
C ARG A 130 -4.69 -5.92 3.95
N GLU A 131 -4.75 -6.66 2.85
CA GLU A 131 -3.55 -7.27 2.23
C GLU A 131 -2.51 -6.20 1.85
N ALA A 132 -2.95 -5.06 1.33
CA ALA A 132 -2.05 -3.95 0.98
C ALA A 132 -1.39 -3.35 2.22
N LEU A 133 -2.14 -3.10 3.30
CA LEU A 133 -1.60 -2.53 4.54
C LEU A 133 -0.65 -3.49 5.24
N GLU A 134 -0.92 -4.80 5.23
CA GLU A 134 -0.03 -5.83 5.77
C GLU A 134 1.33 -5.85 5.04
N VAL A 135 1.32 -5.72 3.72
CA VAL A 135 2.55 -5.63 2.92
C VAL A 135 3.33 -4.35 3.21
N CYS A 136 2.64 -3.22 3.43
CA CYS A 136 3.23 -1.91 3.69
C CYS A 136 3.75 -1.74 5.13
N LYS A 137 3.25 -2.55 6.07
CA LYS A 137 3.53 -2.41 7.51
C LYS A 137 5.03 -2.30 7.79
N ASP A 138 5.42 -1.25 8.50
CA ASP A 138 6.78 -0.89 8.91
C ASP A 138 7.77 -0.65 7.75
N LYS A 139 7.29 -0.62 6.49
CA LYS A 139 8.15 -0.53 5.29
C LYS A 139 7.99 0.77 4.52
N VAL A 140 6.78 1.29 4.39
CA VAL A 140 6.46 2.45 3.56
C VAL A 140 5.21 3.15 4.10
N MET A 141 5.15 4.48 3.99
CA MET A 141 3.92 5.21 4.27
C MET A 141 2.85 4.92 3.21
N VAL A 142 1.59 5.00 3.58
CA VAL A 142 0.46 4.75 2.67
C VAL A 142 -0.44 5.97 2.60
N ASN A 143 -0.70 6.47 1.39
CA ASN A 143 -1.71 7.48 1.13
C ASN A 143 -2.94 6.80 0.52
N ILE A 144 -4.05 6.77 1.25
CA ILE A 144 -5.29 6.12 0.81
C ILE A 144 -6.20 7.17 0.15
N ASP A 145 -6.25 7.17 -1.20
CA ASP A 145 -7.20 8.00 -1.94
C ASP A 145 -8.63 7.49 -1.75
N LYS A 146 -9.60 8.43 -1.65
CA LYS A 146 -11.01 8.16 -1.28
C LYS A 146 -11.20 7.55 0.11
N GLY A 147 -10.14 7.44 0.92
CA GLY A 147 -10.21 6.86 2.26
C GLY A 147 -11.21 7.55 3.17
N TYR A 148 -11.43 8.86 2.97
CA TYR A 148 -12.40 9.63 3.74
C TYR A 148 -13.87 9.19 3.48
N ASP A 149 -14.18 8.68 2.31
CA ASP A 149 -15.53 8.18 2.01
C ASP A 149 -15.88 6.91 2.81
N TYR A 150 -14.86 6.24 3.35
CA TYR A 150 -14.95 5.01 4.15
C TYR A 150 -14.19 5.15 5.49
N TYR A 151 -14.17 6.37 6.05
CA TYR A 151 -13.27 6.77 7.14
C TYR A 151 -13.29 5.80 8.33
N ASP A 152 -14.48 5.47 8.86
CA ASP A 152 -14.59 4.60 10.04
C ASP A 152 -14.05 3.19 9.78
N MET A 153 -14.26 2.66 8.58
CA MET A 153 -13.76 1.33 8.19
C MET A 153 -12.24 1.34 8.03
N VAL A 154 -11.69 2.39 7.40
CA VAL A 154 -10.24 2.55 7.22
C VAL A 154 -9.57 2.73 8.57
N LEU A 155 -10.12 3.60 9.44
CA LEU A 155 -9.57 3.84 10.77
C LEU A 155 -9.55 2.56 11.61
N ALA A 156 -10.65 1.84 11.70
CA ALA A 156 -10.74 0.58 12.44
C ALA A 156 -9.72 -0.45 11.93
N LEU A 157 -9.56 -0.56 10.61
CA LEU A 157 -8.59 -1.49 10.02
C LEU A 157 -7.13 -1.09 10.31
N THR A 158 -6.81 0.22 10.25
CA THR A 158 -5.44 0.69 10.54
C THR A 158 -5.09 0.53 12.02
N GLU A 159 -6.05 0.71 12.92
CA GLU A 159 -5.89 0.45 14.35
C GLU A 159 -5.68 -1.04 14.64
N GLU A 160 -6.52 -1.92 14.04
CA GLU A 160 -6.39 -3.37 14.17
C GLU A 160 -5.02 -3.88 13.74
N LEU A 161 -4.49 -3.36 12.61
CA LEU A 161 -3.20 -3.74 12.07
C LEU A 161 -2.02 -3.05 12.76
N GLY A 162 -2.27 -2.02 13.58
CA GLY A 162 -1.24 -1.21 14.24
C GLY A 162 -0.41 -0.39 13.26
N VAL A 163 -1.04 0.18 12.21
CA VAL A 163 -0.39 0.97 11.15
C VAL A 163 -0.91 2.40 11.04
N SER A 164 -1.71 2.88 12.00
CA SER A 164 -2.35 4.20 11.95
C SER A 164 -1.35 5.35 11.82
N ASN A 165 -0.14 5.21 12.37
CA ASN A 165 0.92 6.22 12.29
C ASN A 165 1.61 6.32 10.91
N GLN A 166 1.39 5.38 10.01
CA GLN A 166 1.99 5.35 8.67
C GLN A 166 0.97 5.55 7.54
N VAL A 167 -0.29 5.92 7.87
CA VAL A 167 -1.36 6.09 6.90
C VAL A 167 -1.83 7.53 6.84
N LEU A 168 -1.99 8.05 5.62
CA LEU A 168 -2.70 9.29 5.31
C LEU A 168 -4.03 8.94 4.67
N ILE A 169 -5.12 9.47 5.22
CA ILE A 169 -6.47 9.30 4.68
C ILE A 169 -6.83 10.54 3.88
N LYS A 170 -6.96 10.41 2.56
CA LYS A 170 -7.27 11.51 1.66
C LYS A 170 -8.77 11.55 1.33
N GLY A 171 -9.31 12.76 1.28
CA GLY A 171 -10.68 13.03 0.86
C GLY A 171 -10.78 14.26 -0.03
N GLY A 172 -11.79 14.29 -0.89
CA GLY A 172 -12.07 15.41 -1.79
C GLY A 172 -13.07 16.43 -1.23
N LYS A 173 -13.41 16.36 0.07
CA LYS A 173 -14.41 17.24 0.70
C LYS A 173 -13.76 18.52 1.25
N PRO A 174 -14.49 19.66 1.28
CA PRO A 174 -14.02 20.87 1.94
C PRO A 174 -13.74 20.61 3.44
N LEU A 175 -12.73 21.29 3.99
CA LEU A 175 -12.33 21.16 5.41
C LEU A 175 -13.48 21.41 6.41
N ALA A 176 -14.45 22.24 6.03
CA ALA A 176 -15.63 22.53 6.86
C ALA A 176 -16.61 21.34 7.00
N VAL A 177 -16.37 20.23 6.30
CA VAL A 177 -17.22 19.02 6.30
C VAL A 177 -16.49 17.84 6.94
N VAL A 178 -15.25 18.05 7.37
CA VAL A 178 -14.38 17.05 8.03
C VAL A 178 -14.49 17.15 9.53
#